data_4b7de16ef8a0b74f36d0ce46cb6d7039
#
_entry.id   4b7de16ef8a0b74f36d0ce46cb6d7039
#
_cell.length_a   1.000
_cell.length_b   1.000
_cell.length_c   1.000
_cell.angle_alpha   90.00
_cell.angle_beta   90.00
_cell.angle_gamma   90.00
#
_symmetry.space_group_name_H-M   'P 1'
#
loop_
_entity.id
_entity.type
_entity.pdbx_description
1 polymer ?
#
loop_
_entity_poly.entity_id
_entity_poly.type
_entity_poly.pdbx_seq_one_letter_code
_entity_poly.pdbx_strand_id
1 'polypeptide(L)'
;HLRPRRQRQMCIRDSKYIKAFKNITTNEPHFIGHFPDKEVFPGVLILEALAQASGILGFATMNKTPEEGSIYYFVGADNLRFKRPVVPGDRLILESTKLSDKKGIWKFQCKASVEDEFVCSATILCADRPK
;
A
#
# COMPACT_ATOMS: atom_id res chain seq x y z
N HIS A 1 14.20 11.43 -8.63
CA HIS A 1 13.65 10.16 -8.19
C HIS A 1 13.88 9.91 -6.70
N LEU A 2 14.59 10.81 -6.09
CA LEU A 2 14.72 10.79 -4.65
C LEU A 2 13.46 11.25 -3.96
N ARG A 3 12.61 11.98 -4.67
CA ARG A 3 11.41 12.52 -4.09
C ARG A 3 10.46 11.44 -3.56
N PRO A 4 10.22 10.33 -4.26
CA PRO A 4 9.38 9.28 -3.68
C PRO A 4 9.93 8.73 -2.39
N ARG A 5 11.25 8.72 -2.25
CA ARG A 5 11.87 8.25 -1.03
C ARG A 5 11.71 9.20 0.13
N ARG A 6 11.53 10.49 -0.16
CA ARG A 6 11.29 11.49 0.89
C ARG A 6 9.89 11.34 1.46
N GLN A 7 8.94 10.90 0.63
CA GLN A 7 7.57 10.72 1.06
C GLN A 7 7.27 9.30 1.49
N ARG A 8 8.13 8.35 1.10
CA ARG A 8 7.89 6.94 1.33
C ARG A 8 9.20 6.20 1.52
N GLN A 9 9.30 5.48 2.61
CA GLN A 9 10.41 4.57 2.87
C GLN A 9 9.90 3.17 3.06
N MET A 10 10.74 2.19 2.75
CA MET A 10 10.37 0.78 2.77
C MET A 10 11.45 -0.04 3.44
N CYS A 11 11.02 -1.07 4.15
CA CYS A 11 11.91 -2.05 4.75
C CYS A 11 11.31 -3.43 4.56
N ILE A 12 12.01 -4.31 3.85
CA ILE A 12 11.56 -5.66 3.60
C ILE A 12 12.30 -6.60 4.55
N ARG A 13 11.53 -7.39 5.28
CA ARG A 13 12.07 -8.39 6.19
C ARG A 13 11.76 -9.78 5.66
N ASP A 14 12.78 -10.62 5.50
CA ASP A 14 12.70 -12.05 5.15
C ASP A 14 11.82 -12.37 3.94
N SER A 15 11.63 -11.44 3.02
CA SER A 15 10.88 -11.64 1.77
C SER A 15 9.39 -11.95 1.96
N LYS A 16 8.86 -11.87 3.18
CA LYS A 16 7.44 -12.12 3.45
C LYS A 16 6.74 -10.93 4.05
N TYR A 17 7.46 -9.88 4.37
CA TYR A 17 6.91 -8.73 5.07
C TYR A 17 7.55 -7.47 4.55
N ILE A 18 6.75 -6.44 4.38
CA ILE A 18 7.27 -5.13 4.02
C ILE A 18 6.63 -4.09 4.95
N LYS A 19 7.45 -3.13 5.36
CA LYS A 19 6.97 -1.96 6.08
C LYS A 19 7.42 -0.73 5.31
N ALA A 20 6.48 0.15 5.04
CA ALA A 20 6.74 1.37 4.31
C ALA A 20 6.03 2.52 5.00
N PHE A 21 6.40 3.74 4.67
CA PHE A 21 5.61 4.86 5.14
C PHE A 21 5.45 5.91 4.06
N LYS A 22 4.40 6.70 4.21
CA LYS A 22 4.11 7.82 3.33
C LYS A 22 3.72 9.01 4.19
N ASN A 23 4.34 10.15 3.93
CA ASN A 23 3.95 11.39 4.57
C ASN A 23 2.78 11.99 3.80
N ILE A 24 1.73 12.35 4.51
CA ILE A 24 0.56 12.95 3.91
C ILE A 24 0.73 14.46 3.96
N THR A 25 0.65 15.12 2.81
CA THR A 25 0.90 16.55 2.70
C THR A 25 -0.30 17.27 2.10
N THR A 26 -0.41 18.56 2.38
CA THR A 26 -1.49 19.38 1.84
C THR A 26 -1.32 19.64 0.35
N ASN A 27 -0.14 19.41 -0.20
CA ASN A 27 0.13 19.68 -1.61
C ASN A 27 -0.35 18.59 -2.54
N GLU A 28 -0.89 17.50 -2.03
CA GLU A 28 -1.37 16.43 -2.88
C GLU A 28 -2.67 16.84 -3.56
N PRO A 29 -2.78 16.65 -4.88
CA PRO A 29 -3.91 17.21 -5.65
C PRO A 29 -5.28 16.71 -5.24
N HIS A 30 -5.36 15.49 -4.70
CA HIS A 30 -6.66 14.93 -4.34
C HIS A 30 -7.33 15.67 -3.17
N PHE A 31 -6.60 16.48 -2.41
CA PHE A 31 -7.21 17.25 -1.34
C PHE A 31 -8.04 18.41 -1.86
N ILE A 32 -7.81 18.84 -3.10
CA ILE A 32 -8.55 19.94 -3.67
C ILE A 32 -10.02 19.61 -3.80
N GLY A 33 -10.34 18.38 -4.20
CA GLY A 33 -11.73 17.98 -4.44
C GLY A 33 -12.32 17.09 -3.38
N HIS A 34 -11.55 16.69 -2.37
CA HIS A 34 -12.04 15.74 -1.37
C HIS A 34 -12.18 16.46 -0.03
N PHE A 35 -13.41 16.82 0.28
CA PHE A 35 -13.80 17.57 1.48
C PHE A 35 -13.06 18.92 1.56
N PRO A 36 -13.48 19.90 0.74
CA PRO A 36 -12.79 21.21 0.69
C PRO A 36 -12.62 21.88 2.05
N ASP A 37 -13.58 21.68 2.95
CA ASP A 37 -13.53 22.29 4.28
C ASP A 37 -12.74 21.47 5.28
N LYS A 38 -12.43 20.20 4.95
CA LYS A 38 -11.73 19.31 5.84
C LYS A 38 -10.92 18.35 5.00
N GLU A 39 -9.61 18.53 5.00
CA GLU A 39 -8.74 17.70 4.17
C GLU A 39 -8.58 16.31 4.79
N VAL A 40 -9.08 15.30 4.07
CA VAL A 40 -9.01 13.91 4.50
C VAL A 40 -8.42 13.10 3.35
N PHE A 41 -7.40 12.30 3.65
CA PHE A 41 -6.80 11.44 2.64
C PHE A 41 -7.82 10.34 2.27
N PRO A 42 -8.17 10.19 0.99
CA PRO A 42 -9.21 9.23 0.60
C PRO A 42 -8.84 7.80 0.95
N GLY A 43 -9.82 7.06 1.47
CA GLY A 43 -9.61 5.67 1.85
C GLY A 43 -9.15 4.79 0.72
N VAL A 44 -9.67 5.04 -0.50
CA VAL A 44 -9.25 4.24 -1.66
C VAL A 44 -7.79 4.43 -1.98
N LEU A 45 -7.21 5.59 -1.65
CA LEU A 45 -5.80 5.83 -1.87
C LEU A 45 -4.95 5.12 -0.81
N ILE A 46 -5.48 4.89 0.38
CA ILE A 46 -4.81 4.05 1.37
C ILE A 46 -4.73 2.62 0.85
N LEU A 47 -5.82 2.11 0.29
CA LEU A 47 -5.81 0.78 -0.33
C LEU A 47 -4.82 0.71 -1.48
N GLU A 48 -4.77 1.76 -2.30
CA GLU A 48 -3.81 1.80 -3.39
C GLU A 48 -2.37 1.74 -2.86
N ALA A 49 -2.07 2.49 -1.81
CA ALA A 49 -0.74 2.49 -1.21
C ALA A 49 -0.39 1.10 -0.65
N LEU A 50 -1.34 0.45 0.00
CA LEU A 50 -1.14 -0.90 0.52
C LEU A 50 -0.92 -1.90 -0.61
N ALA A 51 -1.66 -1.75 -1.71
CA ALA A 51 -1.48 -2.61 -2.87
C ALA A 51 -0.10 -2.41 -3.51
N GLN A 52 0.37 -1.18 -3.57
CA GLN A 52 1.71 -0.90 -4.09
C GLN A 52 2.79 -1.53 -3.22
N ALA A 53 2.67 -1.41 -1.90
CA ALA A 53 3.62 -2.02 -0.98
C ALA A 53 3.62 -3.55 -1.15
N SER A 54 2.44 -4.14 -1.28
CA SER A 54 2.30 -5.57 -1.50
C SER A 54 2.93 -6.00 -2.82
N GLY A 55 2.76 -5.20 -3.87
CA GLY A 55 3.37 -5.47 -5.17
C GLY A 55 4.89 -5.48 -5.09
N ILE A 56 5.47 -4.52 -4.39
CA ILE A 56 6.92 -4.48 -4.20
C ILE A 56 7.39 -5.75 -3.47
N LEU A 57 6.66 -6.14 -2.43
CA LEU A 57 6.97 -7.36 -1.70
C LEU A 57 6.88 -8.59 -2.61
N GLY A 58 5.85 -8.64 -3.46
CA GLY A 58 5.67 -9.73 -4.39
C GLY A 58 6.82 -9.86 -5.37
N PHE A 59 7.26 -8.75 -5.97
CA PHE A 59 8.40 -8.77 -6.88
C PHE A 59 9.69 -9.16 -6.16
N ALA A 60 9.86 -8.71 -4.92
CA ALA A 60 11.04 -9.08 -4.15
C ALA A 60 11.07 -10.58 -3.86
N THR A 61 9.91 -11.17 -3.53
CA THR A 61 9.84 -12.63 -3.28
C THR A 61 10.09 -13.43 -4.53
N MET A 62 9.67 -12.95 -5.69
CA MET A 62 9.90 -13.64 -6.95
C MET A 62 11.30 -13.39 -7.49
N ASN A 63 12.04 -12.47 -6.87
CA ASN A 63 13.33 -12.03 -7.36
C ASN A 63 13.24 -11.51 -8.79
N LYS A 64 12.18 -10.76 -9.08
CA LYS A 64 11.90 -10.18 -10.39
C LYS A 64 11.67 -8.71 -10.31
N THR A 65 11.79 -8.03 -11.43
CA THR A 65 11.42 -6.62 -11.56
C THR A 65 10.25 -6.50 -12.52
N PRO A 66 9.55 -5.37 -12.52
CA PRO A 66 8.44 -5.16 -13.46
C PRO A 66 8.87 -5.30 -14.92
N GLU A 67 10.14 -5.03 -15.22
CA GLU A 67 10.65 -5.14 -16.59
C GLU A 67 10.83 -6.58 -17.06
N GLU A 68 10.79 -7.54 -16.15
CA GLU A 68 11.08 -8.93 -16.48
C GLU A 68 9.86 -9.73 -16.92
N GLY A 69 8.85 -9.04 -17.47
CA GLY A 69 7.79 -9.73 -18.17
C GLY A 69 6.53 -10.00 -17.39
N SER A 70 6.44 -9.53 -16.15
CA SER A 70 5.24 -9.72 -15.32
C SER A 70 4.56 -8.40 -15.01
N ILE A 71 3.26 -8.44 -14.97
CA ILE A 71 2.46 -7.30 -14.52
C ILE A 71 1.67 -7.74 -13.29
N TYR A 72 1.67 -6.88 -12.29
CA TYR A 72 0.99 -7.14 -11.04
C TYR A 72 -0.32 -6.38 -11.00
N TYR A 73 -1.42 -7.10 -11.01
CA TYR A 73 -2.74 -6.50 -11.00
C TYR A 73 -3.35 -6.57 -9.63
N PHE A 74 -3.94 -5.47 -9.20
CA PHE A 74 -4.78 -5.46 -8.02
C PHE A 74 -6.11 -6.13 -8.42
N VAL A 75 -6.42 -7.25 -7.78
CA VAL A 75 -7.61 -8.03 -8.12
C VAL A 75 -8.78 -7.70 -7.22
N GLY A 76 -8.51 -7.49 -5.94
CA GLY A 76 -9.58 -7.18 -5.02
C GLY A 76 -9.08 -7.07 -3.59
N ALA A 77 -10.02 -6.74 -2.71
CA ALA A 77 -9.74 -6.62 -1.28
C ALA A 77 -10.91 -7.21 -0.49
N ASP A 78 -10.56 -7.96 0.55
CA ASP A 78 -11.53 -8.54 1.47
C ASP A 78 -11.27 -8.02 2.87
N ASN A 79 -12.29 -8.15 3.74
CA ASN A 79 -12.16 -7.81 5.16
C ASN A 79 -11.65 -6.39 5.38
N LEU A 80 -12.16 -5.48 4.57
CA LEU A 80 -11.75 -4.09 4.60
C LEU A 80 -12.33 -3.40 5.82
N ARG A 81 -11.47 -2.75 6.61
CA ARG A 81 -11.88 -2.01 7.78
C ARG A 81 -11.17 -0.67 7.83
N PHE A 82 -11.95 0.40 8.00
CA PHE A 82 -11.43 1.73 8.24
C PHE A 82 -11.85 2.18 9.63
N LYS A 83 -10.91 2.69 10.42
CA LYS A 83 -11.22 3.13 11.77
C LYS A 83 -11.15 4.63 11.95
N ARG A 84 -10.18 5.28 11.30
CA ARG A 84 -10.04 6.72 11.46
C ARG A 84 -9.59 7.34 10.14
N PRO A 85 -9.90 8.63 9.93
CA PRO A 85 -9.38 9.34 8.75
C PRO A 85 -7.90 9.64 8.90
N VAL A 86 -7.25 9.87 7.76
CA VAL A 86 -5.86 10.30 7.68
C VAL A 86 -5.86 11.70 7.11
N VAL A 87 -5.11 12.59 7.71
CA VAL A 87 -5.10 14.00 7.35
C VAL A 87 -3.68 14.47 7.09
N PRO A 88 -3.52 15.62 6.43
CA PRO A 88 -2.17 16.17 6.21
C PRO A 88 -1.43 16.32 7.53
N GLY A 89 -0.14 16.00 7.50
CA GLY A 89 0.70 15.97 8.68
C GLY A 89 0.88 14.58 9.25
N ASP A 90 0.00 13.65 8.91
CA ASP A 90 0.15 12.27 9.38
C ASP A 90 1.24 11.54 8.60
N ARG A 91 1.96 10.68 9.31
CA ARG A 91 2.83 9.71 8.66
C ARG A 91 2.11 8.39 8.65
N LEU A 92 1.74 7.94 7.47
CA LEU A 92 1.01 6.70 7.30
C LEU A 92 1.99 5.54 7.20
N ILE A 93 1.90 4.61 8.14
CA ILE A 93 2.72 3.41 8.15
C ILE A 93 1.94 2.30 7.46
N LEU A 94 2.56 1.69 6.46
CA LEU A 94 1.96 0.66 5.64
C LEU A 94 2.69 -0.65 5.89
N GLU A 95 1.95 -1.69 6.24
CA GLU A 95 2.53 -3.01 6.48
C GLU A 95 1.80 -4.05 5.65
N SER A 96 2.54 -4.94 5.04
CA SER A 96 1.97 -6.02 4.24
C SER A 96 2.74 -7.31 4.51
N THR A 97 2.00 -8.39 4.71
CA THR A 97 2.57 -9.72 4.93
C THR A 97 2.00 -10.64 3.87
N LYS A 98 2.87 -11.35 3.16
CA LYS A 98 2.42 -12.32 2.17
C LYS A 98 1.82 -13.53 2.87
N LEU A 99 0.58 -13.87 2.56
CA LEU A 99 -0.09 -15.04 3.13
C LEU A 99 0.05 -16.26 2.23
N SER A 100 -0.09 -16.08 0.92
CA SER A 100 -0.03 -17.20 0.00
C SER A 100 0.22 -16.72 -1.41
N ASP A 101 0.69 -17.63 -2.26
CA ASP A 101 0.71 -17.40 -3.69
C ASP A 101 0.34 -18.72 -4.33
N LYS A 102 -0.80 -18.76 -5.01
CA LYS A 102 -1.31 -19.98 -5.63
C LYS A 102 -1.83 -19.64 -7.02
N LYS A 103 -1.28 -20.33 -8.02
CA LYS A 103 -1.74 -20.20 -9.40
C LYS A 103 -1.74 -18.76 -9.89
N GLY A 104 -0.72 -18.02 -9.51
CA GLY A 104 -0.59 -16.64 -9.95
C GLY A 104 -1.42 -15.65 -9.16
N ILE A 105 -2.11 -16.09 -8.12
CA ILE A 105 -2.85 -15.20 -7.23
C ILE A 105 -2.09 -15.08 -5.92
N TRP A 106 -1.76 -13.84 -5.56
CA TRP A 106 -1.02 -13.53 -4.34
C TRP A 106 -1.96 -12.88 -3.35
N LYS A 107 -1.90 -13.34 -2.11
CA LYS A 107 -2.74 -12.82 -1.04
C LYS A 107 -1.87 -12.19 0.02
N PHE A 108 -2.23 -10.98 0.44
CA PHE A 108 -1.49 -10.22 1.44
C PHE A 108 -2.41 -9.73 2.53
N GLN A 109 -1.95 -9.83 3.77
CA GLN A 109 -2.64 -9.18 4.89
C GLN A 109 -1.98 -7.83 5.10
N CYS A 110 -2.77 -6.77 5.04
CA CYS A 110 -2.27 -5.40 5.04
C CYS A 110 -2.86 -4.60 6.18
N LYS A 111 -2.06 -3.67 6.69
CA LYS A 111 -2.48 -2.78 7.77
C LYS A 111 -1.85 -1.41 7.57
N ALA A 112 -2.62 -0.37 7.85
CA ALA A 112 -2.13 1.00 7.88
C ALA A 112 -2.34 1.58 9.26
N SER A 113 -1.39 2.39 9.73
CA SER A 113 -1.46 3.00 11.05
C SER A 113 -0.80 4.37 11.03
N VAL A 114 -1.13 5.19 12.04
CA VAL A 114 -0.52 6.49 12.28
C VAL A 114 -0.17 6.53 13.76
N GLU A 115 1.12 6.71 14.09
CA GLU A 115 1.59 6.77 15.47
C GLU A 115 1.07 5.59 16.30
N ASP A 116 1.21 4.38 15.74
CA ASP A 116 0.76 3.14 16.35
C ASP A 116 -0.75 3.01 16.52
N GLU A 117 -1.50 3.96 16.01
CA GLU A 117 -2.95 3.90 16.04
C GLU A 117 -3.47 3.30 14.74
N PHE A 118 -4.32 2.29 14.86
CA PHE A 118 -4.88 1.58 13.72
C PHE A 118 -5.72 2.51 12.85
N VAL A 119 -5.48 2.48 11.54
CA VAL A 119 -6.24 3.26 10.57
C VAL A 119 -7.09 2.37 9.70
N CYS A 120 -6.48 1.35 9.13
CA CYS A 120 -7.13 0.55 8.09
C CYS A 120 -6.47 -0.81 8.02
N SER A 121 -7.25 -1.83 7.69
CA SER A 121 -6.72 -3.14 7.36
C SER A 121 -7.52 -3.75 6.23
N ALA A 122 -6.90 -4.67 5.51
CA ALA A 122 -7.54 -5.39 4.41
C ALA A 122 -6.71 -6.60 4.04
N THR A 123 -7.38 -7.60 3.45
CA THR A 123 -6.70 -8.67 2.75
C THR A 123 -6.71 -8.30 1.28
N ILE A 124 -5.54 -8.12 0.69
CA ILE A 124 -5.41 -7.67 -0.69
C ILE A 124 -5.02 -8.85 -1.57
N LEU A 125 -5.69 -8.95 -2.71
CA LEU A 125 -5.43 -9.98 -3.72
C LEU A 125 -4.84 -9.32 -4.94
N CYS A 126 -3.71 -9.86 -5.39
CA CYS A 126 -3.05 -9.40 -6.60
C CYS A 126 -2.82 -10.58 -7.52
N ALA A 127 -2.80 -10.32 -8.82
CA ALA A 127 -2.52 -11.35 -9.81
C ALA A 127 -1.23 -11.02 -10.52
N ASP A 128 -0.39 -12.03 -10.69
CA ASP A 128 0.82 -11.96 -11.48
C ASP A 128 0.50 -12.49 -12.86
N ARG A 129 0.55 -11.62 -13.87
CA ARG A 129 0.22 -11.98 -15.24
C ARG A 129 1.39 -11.63 -16.16
N PRO A 130 1.66 -12.45 -17.17
CA PRO A 130 2.66 -12.09 -18.18
C PRO A 130 2.21 -10.84 -18.94
N LYS A 131 3.18 -10.07 -19.35
CA LYS A 131 2.92 -8.89 -20.19
C LYS A 131 2.30 -9.26 -21.51
#